data_bb83deebb2ad293b5a61962917993642
#
_entry.id   bb83deebb2ad293b5a61962917993642
#
_cell.length_a   1.000
_cell.length_b   1.000
_cell.length_c   1.000
_cell.angle_alpha   90.00
_cell.angle_beta   90.00
_cell.angle_gamma   90.00
#
_symmetry.space_group_name_H-M   'P 1'
#
loop_
_entity.id
_entity.type
_entity.pdbx_description
1 polymer ?
#
loop_
_entity_poly.entity_id
_entity_poly.type
_entity_poly.pdbx_seq_one_letter_code
_entity_poly.pdbx_strand_id
1 'polypeptide(L)'
;MLAFRLTGLPDSRLPLYLYCIGTHEQKVQLRPEGFPVHQLFLSRSAAGELKIPGKGSWPVGAGQLWVGEPGVAHEFYPHSRTNGELGYIGIGGDSAGSVLQAAGLLHEGPRSLTDFEQFWSRMADLWHGLDDGKSGIWDTSLIVYQFILDISRSVSMQERADLSETSRISVTSDQRESDPGSEAFTRAVALMHAHYQDDLLLKHVAEAVGYSVQHLNRLFHQRQGVTGHQYMQRLRLQKASEWLDKHPRASVREAAEMVGMEVNYFIRMFKREFGETPGKGIKQRNQSIAEESEPDVTPTL
;
A
#
# COMPACT_ATOMS: atom_id res chain seq x y z
N MET A 1 4.73 1.49 -17.30
CA MET A 1 4.55 1.56 -15.84
C MET A 1 4.16 2.98 -15.48
N LEU A 2 3.07 3.16 -14.70
CA LEU A 2 2.59 4.46 -14.26
C LEU A 2 3.19 4.77 -12.88
N ALA A 3 3.94 5.86 -12.75
CA ALA A 3 4.55 6.25 -11.49
C ALA A 3 3.48 6.46 -10.39
N PHE A 4 3.85 6.25 -9.14
CA PHE A 4 2.98 6.57 -8.00
C PHE A 4 2.62 8.06 -8.00
N ARG A 5 1.33 8.35 -7.90
CA ARG A 5 0.81 9.70 -7.71
C ARG A 5 -0.10 9.73 -6.50
N LEU A 6 0.22 10.62 -5.58
CA LEU A 6 -0.65 11.02 -4.49
C LEU A 6 -1.41 12.27 -4.95
N THR A 7 -2.71 12.21 -4.99
CA THR A 7 -3.53 13.41 -5.19
C THR A 7 -3.63 14.14 -3.85
N GLY A 8 -3.60 15.46 -3.87
CA GLY A 8 -3.62 16.28 -2.63
C GLY A 8 -4.69 15.82 -1.63
N LEU A 9 -4.60 16.33 -0.40
CA LEU A 9 -5.58 16.00 0.65
C LEU A 9 -7.00 16.31 0.18
N PRO A 10 -7.97 15.50 0.63
CA PRO A 10 -9.35 15.68 0.24
C PRO A 10 -9.83 17.06 0.65
N ASP A 11 -10.52 17.70 -0.23
CA ASP A 11 -11.49 18.68 0.19
C ASP A 11 -12.55 17.93 1.01
N SER A 12 -12.69 18.25 2.29
CA SER A 12 -13.66 17.64 3.20
C SER A 12 -15.11 17.68 2.69
N ARG A 13 -15.37 18.45 1.63
CA ARG A 13 -16.64 18.55 0.92
C ARG A 13 -16.90 17.38 -0.04
N LEU A 14 -15.89 16.58 -0.39
CA LEU A 14 -16.03 15.46 -1.32
C LEU A 14 -16.34 14.16 -0.57
N PRO A 15 -17.52 13.57 -0.80
CA PRO A 15 -17.88 12.29 -0.17
C PRO A 15 -17.04 11.12 -0.68
N LEU A 16 -16.41 11.29 -1.86
CA LEU A 16 -15.53 10.32 -2.50
C LEU A 16 -14.48 11.05 -3.32
N TYR A 17 -13.22 10.64 -3.22
CA TYR A 17 -12.11 11.26 -3.96
C TYR A 17 -11.00 10.26 -4.28
N LEU A 18 -10.22 10.58 -5.32
CA LEU A 18 -8.99 9.86 -5.62
C LEU A 18 -7.92 10.23 -4.58
N TYR A 19 -7.39 9.23 -3.87
CA TYR A 19 -6.31 9.41 -2.91
C TYR A 19 -4.94 9.19 -3.54
N CYS A 20 -4.79 8.08 -4.27
CA CYS A 20 -3.56 7.79 -5.01
C CYS A 20 -3.87 6.88 -6.20
N ILE A 21 -2.93 6.83 -7.15
CA ILE A 21 -3.03 5.99 -8.34
C ILE A 21 -1.63 5.66 -8.86
N GLY A 22 -1.44 4.49 -9.45
CA GLY A 22 -0.20 4.08 -10.09
C GLY A 22 -0.15 2.62 -10.45
N THR A 23 0.99 2.20 -11.00
CA THR A 23 1.31 0.78 -11.22
C THR A 23 2.70 0.48 -10.69
N HIS A 24 2.93 -0.75 -10.30
CA HIS A 24 4.27 -1.24 -9.96
C HIS A 24 4.46 -2.67 -10.46
N GLU A 25 5.70 -3.05 -10.63
CA GLU A 25 6.06 -4.45 -10.82
C GLU A 25 5.70 -5.24 -9.56
N GLN A 26 5.29 -6.50 -9.74
CA GLN A 26 4.98 -7.36 -8.61
C GLN A 26 6.17 -7.51 -7.67
N LYS A 27 5.95 -7.25 -6.41
CA LYS A 27 6.91 -7.40 -5.32
C LYS A 27 6.19 -7.85 -4.07
N VAL A 28 6.92 -8.36 -3.10
CA VAL A 28 6.36 -8.61 -1.77
C VAL A 28 5.84 -7.30 -1.20
N GLN A 29 4.58 -7.27 -0.80
CA GLN A 29 3.96 -6.13 -0.12
C GLN A 29 3.46 -6.58 1.24
N LEU A 30 3.88 -5.88 2.27
CA LEU A 30 3.48 -6.12 3.64
C LEU A 30 2.85 -4.85 4.19
N ARG A 31 1.58 -4.91 4.51
CA ARG A 31 0.81 -3.80 5.09
C ARG A 31 0.26 -4.22 6.46
N PRO A 32 1.08 -4.32 7.51
CA PRO A 32 0.65 -4.80 8.82
C PRO A 32 -0.37 -3.89 9.49
N GLU A 33 -0.38 -2.60 9.15
CA GLU A 33 -1.34 -1.61 9.64
C GLU A 33 -2.42 -1.29 8.60
N GLY A 34 -2.47 -2.06 7.50
CA GLY A 34 -3.36 -1.79 6.38
C GLY A 34 -2.96 -0.55 5.58
N PHE A 35 -3.92 0.00 4.85
CA PHE A 35 -3.79 1.22 4.05
C PHE A 35 -4.80 2.27 4.56
N PRO A 36 -4.52 3.58 4.48
CA PRO A 36 -5.39 4.59 5.13
C PRO A 36 -6.75 4.78 4.45
N VAL A 37 -6.90 4.33 3.21
CA VAL A 37 -8.14 4.41 2.42
C VAL A 37 -8.42 3.08 1.74
N HIS A 38 -9.61 2.92 1.14
CA HIS A 38 -9.87 1.75 0.30
C HIS A 38 -8.90 1.71 -0.87
N GLN A 39 -8.34 0.54 -1.14
CA GLN A 39 -7.37 0.33 -2.21
C GLN A 39 -7.91 -0.71 -3.20
N LEU A 40 -8.19 -0.27 -4.41
CA LEU A 40 -8.62 -1.12 -5.50
C LEU A 40 -7.38 -1.55 -6.28
N PHE A 41 -7.12 -2.83 -6.36
CA PHE A 41 -6.00 -3.42 -7.09
C PHE A 41 -6.48 -4.09 -8.37
N LEU A 42 -5.72 -3.89 -9.45
CA LEU A 42 -5.93 -4.50 -10.76
C LEU A 42 -4.69 -5.32 -11.12
N SER A 43 -4.82 -6.65 -11.18
CA SER A 43 -3.72 -7.53 -11.55
C SER A 43 -3.72 -7.77 -13.07
N ARG A 44 -2.83 -7.09 -13.81
CA ARG A 44 -2.73 -7.25 -15.26
C ARG A 44 -2.01 -8.54 -15.65
N SER A 45 -0.90 -8.79 -15.00
CA SER A 45 -0.06 -9.97 -15.25
C SER A 45 0.62 -10.48 -13.98
N ALA A 46 0.33 -9.88 -12.83
CA ALA A 46 0.84 -10.34 -11.55
C ALA A 46 0.20 -11.67 -11.17
N ALA A 47 0.99 -12.55 -10.58
CA ALA A 47 0.53 -13.81 -10.02
C ALA A 47 1.18 -14.03 -8.65
N GLY A 48 0.36 -14.33 -7.65
CA GLY A 48 0.83 -14.44 -6.28
C GLY A 48 -0.23 -14.93 -5.32
N GLU A 49 0.02 -14.74 -4.06
CA GLU A 49 -0.89 -15.06 -2.96
C GLU A 49 -1.18 -13.79 -2.15
N LEU A 50 -2.44 -13.44 -2.02
CA LEU A 50 -2.93 -12.41 -1.11
C LEU A 50 -3.29 -13.06 0.21
N LYS A 51 -2.75 -12.55 1.33
CA LYS A 51 -3.08 -12.97 2.69
C LYS A 51 -3.67 -11.81 3.47
N ILE A 52 -4.79 -12.06 4.12
CA ILE A 52 -5.41 -11.13 5.07
C ILE A 52 -5.45 -11.82 6.43
N PRO A 53 -4.62 -11.40 7.40
CA PRO A 53 -4.58 -12.02 8.72
C PRO A 53 -5.96 -12.10 9.36
N GLY A 54 -6.34 -13.30 9.81
CA GLY A 54 -7.65 -13.56 10.41
C GLY A 54 -8.82 -13.74 9.44
N LYS A 55 -8.64 -13.49 8.12
CA LYS A 55 -9.68 -13.70 7.11
C LYS A 55 -9.35 -14.87 6.16
N GLY A 56 -8.11 -14.99 5.68
CA GLY A 56 -7.74 -16.08 4.78
C GLY A 56 -6.58 -15.77 3.84
N SER A 57 -6.43 -16.65 2.85
CA SER A 57 -5.42 -16.55 1.80
C SER A 57 -6.04 -16.92 0.44
N TRP A 58 -5.75 -16.13 -0.59
CA TRP A 58 -6.32 -16.29 -1.92
C TRP A 58 -5.24 -16.19 -3.00
N PRO A 59 -5.30 -17.06 -4.03
CA PRO A 59 -4.45 -16.89 -5.20
C PRO A 59 -4.90 -15.63 -5.98
N VAL A 60 -3.93 -14.86 -6.43
CA VAL A 60 -4.13 -13.70 -7.32
C VAL A 60 -3.54 -14.06 -8.67
N GLY A 61 -4.34 -13.90 -9.73
CA GLY A 61 -3.94 -14.12 -11.12
C GLY A 61 -4.17 -12.91 -12.00
N ALA A 62 -3.78 -13.03 -13.27
CA ALA A 62 -4.02 -11.99 -14.27
C ALA A 62 -5.53 -11.77 -14.51
N GLY A 63 -5.92 -10.53 -14.81
CA GLY A 63 -7.31 -10.15 -15.08
C GLY A 63 -8.19 -10.04 -13.84
N GLN A 64 -7.59 -10.03 -12.65
CA GLN A 64 -8.34 -9.97 -11.39
C GLN A 64 -8.30 -8.60 -10.73
N LEU A 65 -9.39 -8.32 -10.03
CA LEU A 65 -9.60 -7.18 -9.15
C LEU A 65 -9.68 -7.64 -7.69
N TRP A 66 -9.17 -6.84 -6.79
CA TRP A 66 -9.35 -6.99 -5.34
C TRP A 66 -9.43 -5.61 -4.68
N VAL A 67 -10.23 -5.48 -3.62
CA VAL A 67 -10.36 -4.23 -2.85
C VAL A 67 -9.91 -4.47 -1.42
N GLY A 68 -8.87 -3.73 -0.99
CA GLY A 68 -8.42 -3.66 0.39
C GLY A 68 -9.21 -2.61 1.17
N GLU A 69 -9.62 -2.96 2.38
CA GLU A 69 -10.32 -2.06 3.31
C GLU A 69 -9.33 -1.21 4.12
N PRO A 70 -9.71 0.02 4.54
CA PRO A 70 -8.87 0.87 5.37
C PRO A 70 -8.47 0.19 6.69
N GLY A 71 -7.20 0.30 7.06
CA GLY A 71 -6.68 -0.25 8.32
C GLY A 71 -6.63 -1.78 8.40
N VAL A 72 -7.06 -2.50 7.36
CA VAL A 72 -7.02 -3.97 7.36
C VAL A 72 -5.65 -4.44 6.90
N ALA A 73 -4.95 -5.15 7.80
CA ALA A 73 -3.66 -5.75 7.50
C ALA A 73 -3.76 -6.71 6.30
N HIS A 74 -2.82 -6.63 5.38
CA HIS A 74 -2.75 -7.53 4.24
C HIS A 74 -1.32 -7.71 3.73
N GLU A 75 -1.08 -8.84 3.08
CA GLU A 75 0.21 -9.23 2.54
C GLU A 75 0.02 -9.78 1.14
N PHE A 76 0.91 -9.44 0.22
CA PHE A 76 0.96 -10.04 -1.12
C PHE A 76 2.33 -10.64 -1.37
N TYR A 77 2.34 -11.91 -1.75
CA TYR A 77 3.54 -12.69 -2.07
C TYR A 77 3.50 -13.13 -3.52
N PRO A 78 4.36 -12.61 -4.41
CA PRO A 78 4.41 -13.05 -5.80
C PRO A 78 4.96 -14.48 -5.90
N HIS A 79 4.39 -15.30 -6.79
CA HIS A 79 4.85 -16.70 -7.02
C HIS A 79 6.19 -16.77 -7.76
N SER A 80 6.51 -15.76 -8.53
CA SER A 80 7.78 -15.70 -9.28
C SER A 80 8.28 -14.26 -9.35
N ARG A 81 9.55 -14.10 -9.67
CA ARG A 81 10.17 -12.78 -9.95
C ARG A 81 9.94 -12.31 -11.39
N THR A 82 8.94 -12.83 -12.08
CA THR A 82 8.57 -12.36 -13.42
C THR A 82 7.96 -10.96 -13.31
N ASN A 83 8.09 -10.18 -14.39
CA ASN A 83 7.62 -8.79 -14.48
C ASN A 83 6.08 -8.69 -14.51
N GLY A 84 5.41 -9.17 -13.45
CA GLY A 84 3.98 -9.00 -13.29
C GLY A 84 3.64 -7.54 -13.00
N GLU A 85 2.61 -7.00 -13.63
CA GLU A 85 2.18 -5.63 -13.46
C GLU A 85 0.91 -5.56 -12.60
N LEU A 86 0.96 -4.77 -11.53
CA LEU A 86 -0.14 -4.54 -10.61
C LEU A 86 -0.47 -3.04 -10.61
N GLY A 87 -1.71 -2.70 -10.94
CA GLY A 87 -2.26 -1.35 -10.84
C GLY A 87 -3.03 -1.17 -9.54
N TYR A 88 -3.08 0.07 -9.04
CA TYR A 88 -3.85 0.40 -7.84
C TYR A 88 -4.45 1.79 -7.90
N ILE A 89 -5.62 1.91 -7.29
CA ILE A 89 -6.34 3.18 -7.08
C ILE A 89 -6.73 3.23 -5.61
N GLY A 90 -6.24 4.25 -4.89
CA GLY A 90 -6.69 4.58 -3.55
C GLY A 90 -7.91 5.48 -3.58
N ILE A 91 -8.96 5.10 -2.89
CA ILE A 91 -10.26 5.79 -2.87
C ILE A 91 -10.57 6.19 -1.43
N GLY A 92 -10.63 7.48 -1.18
CA GLY A 92 -10.95 8.06 0.11
C GLY A 92 -12.31 8.78 0.10
N GLY A 93 -12.69 9.29 1.27
CA GLY A 93 -13.94 10.02 1.52
C GLY A 93 -14.89 9.25 2.43
N ASP A 94 -15.72 9.99 3.16
CA ASP A 94 -16.63 9.42 4.17
C ASP A 94 -17.66 8.44 3.55
N SER A 95 -17.97 8.59 2.27
CA SER A 95 -18.90 7.72 1.56
C SER A 95 -18.21 6.59 0.78
N ALA A 96 -16.88 6.52 0.74
CA ALA A 96 -16.17 5.54 -0.08
C ALA A 96 -16.55 4.10 0.27
N GLY A 97 -16.58 3.74 1.55
CA GLY A 97 -16.99 2.41 2.01
C GLY A 97 -18.42 2.07 1.61
N SER A 98 -19.36 2.97 1.85
CA SER A 98 -20.78 2.77 1.50
C SER A 98 -20.99 2.65 0.00
N VAL A 99 -20.28 3.42 -0.81
CA VAL A 99 -20.33 3.34 -2.28
C VAL A 99 -19.77 2.00 -2.77
N LEU A 100 -18.59 1.59 -2.28
CA LEU A 100 -17.98 0.32 -2.66
C LEU A 100 -18.81 -0.88 -2.21
N GLN A 101 -19.42 -0.80 -1.03
CA GLN A 101 -20.36 -1.81 -0.52
C GLN A 101 -21.60 -1.92 -1.42
N ALA A 102 -22.25 -0.78 -1.70
CA ALA A 102 -23.43 -0.75 -2.57
C ALA A 102 -23.13 -1.20 -4.01
N ALA A 103 -21.90 -0.95 -4.47
CA ALA A 103 -21.38 -1.44 -5.75
C ALA A 103 -21.03 -2.93 -5.74
N GLY A 104 -21.14 -3.64 -4.61
CA GLY A 104 -20.79 -5.06 -4.48
C GLY A 104 -19.29 -5.34 -4.60
N LEU A 105 -18.42 -4.35 -4.37
CA LEU A 105 -16.99 -4.48 -4.56
C LEU A 105 -16.21 -4.87 -3.29
N LEU A 106 -16.80 -4.68 -2.11
CA LEU A 106 -16.22 -5.16 -0.84
C LEU A 106 -16.53 -6.64 -0.68
N HIS A 107 -15.61 -7.46 -1.14
CA HIS A 107 -15.71 -8.93 -1.12
C HIS A 107 -14.42 -9.54 -0.60
N GLU A 108 -14.51 -10.67 0.04
CA GLU A 108 -13.36 -11.44 0.46
C GLU A 108 -12.66 -12.09 -0.75
N GLY A 109 -11.42 -11.66 -1.01
CA GLY A 109 -10.57 -12.20 -2.06
C GLY A 109 -10.74 -11.59 -3.45
N PRO A 110 -9.87 -11.99 -4.40
CA PRO A 110 -9.83 -11.50 -5.76
C PRO A 110 -11.00 -12.00 -6.61
N ARG A 111 -11.44 -11.17 -7.57
CA ARG A 111 -12.46 -11.49 -8.56
C ARG A 111 -11.96 -11.25 -9.97
N SER A 112 -12.37 -12.06 -10.92
CA SER A 112 -12.05 -11.86 -12.34
C SER A 112 -12.95 -10.77 -12.94
N LEU A 113 -12.36 -9.95 -13.83
CA LEU A 113 -13.06 -8.94 -14.61
C LEU A 113 -13.12 -9.35 -16.08
N THR A 114 -14.30 -9.37 -16.68
CA THR A 114 -14.49 -9.78 -18.08
C THR A 114 -13.78 -8.83 -19.04
N ASP A 115 -13.86 -7.52 -18.79
CA ASP A 115 -13.29 -6.47 -19.64
C ASP A 115 -12.07 -5.82 -19.01
N PHE A 116 -11.18 -6.62 -18.43
CA PHE A 116 -10.04 -6.15 -17.63
C PHE A 116 -9.20 -5.07 -18.32
N GLU A 117 -8.82 -5.28 -19.59
CA GLU A 117 -7.96 -4.32 -20.33
C GLU A 117 -8.65 -2.96 -20.52
N GLN A 118 -9.98 -2.91 -20.58
CA GLN A 118 -10.72 -1.66 -20.63
C GLN A 118 -10.58 -0.88 -19.31
N PHE A 119 -10.68 -1.57 -18.17
CA PHE A 119 -10.50 -0.94 -16.86
C PHE A 119 -9.05 -0.51 -16.63
N TRP A 120 -8.10 -1.30 -17.11
CA TRP A 120 -6.68 -0.94 -17.08
C TRP A 120 -6.41 0.33 -17.90
N SER A 121 -6.93 0.41 -19.12
CA SER A 121 -6.79 1.60 -19.98
C SER A 121 -7.40 2.84 -19.30
N ARG A 122 -8.60 2.72 -18.74
CA ARG A 122 -9.26 3.84 -18.05
C ARG A 122 -8.50 4.30 -16.80
N MET A 123 -7.88 3.39 -16.07
CA MET A 123 -6.99 3.74 -14.97
C MET A 123 -5.78 4.53 -15.49
N ALA A 124 -5.19 4.12 -16.62
CA ALA A 124 -4.09 4.84 -17.25
C ALA A 124 -4.53 6.23 -17.74
N ASP A 125 -5.71 6.35 -18.35
CA ASP A 125 -6.28 7.63 -18.79
C ASP A 125 -6.51 8.58 -17.62
N LEU A 126 -7.03 8.07 -16.49
CA LEU A 126 -7.17 8.83 -15.25
C LEU A 126 -5.81 9.34 -14.75
N TRP A 127 -4.79 8.46 -14.76
CA TRP A 127 -3.45 8.82 -14.35
C TRP A 127 -2.85 9.93 -15.23
N HIS A 128 -3.01 9.83 -16.57
CA HIS A 128 -2.53 10.84 -17.51
C HIS A 128 -3.30 12.16 -17.37
N GLY A 129 -4.61 12.10 -17.14
CA GLY A 129 -5.45 13.29 -16.95
C GLY A 129 -5.07 14.14 -15.73
N LEU A 130 -4.37 13.55 -14.75
CA LEU A 130 -3.84 14.31 -13.60
C LEU A 130 -2.64 15.20 -13.97
N ASP A 131 -1.93 14.93 -15.08
CA ASP A 131 -0.79 15.76 -15.53
C ASP A 131 -1.20 17.09 -16.14
N ASP A 132 -2.33 17.09 -16.81
CA ASP A 132 -2.76 18.27 -17.61
C ASP A 132 -3.18 19.46 -16.74
N GLY A 133 -3.28 19.29 -15.41
CA GLY A 133 -3.73 20.30 -14.47
C GLY A 133 -5.13 20.85 -14.76
N LYS A 134 -5.86 20.22 -15.70
CA LYS A 134 -7.18 20.64 -16.17
C LYS A 134 -8.32 20.04 -15.37
N SER A 135 -8.09 18.85 -14.77
CA SER A 135 -9.10 18.16 -13.97
C SER A 135 -9.10 18.69 -12.55
N GLY A 136 -10.17 19.39 -12.17
CA GLY A 136 -10.42 19.76 -10.79
C GLY A 136 -10.68 18.53 -9.90
N ILE A 137 -10.64 18.74 -8.59
CA ILE A 137 -10.93 17.67 -7.61
C ILE A 137 -12.33 17.07 -7.80
N TRP A 138 -13.29 17.86 -8.24
CA TRP A 138 -14.67 17.44 -8.52
C TRP A 138 -14.74 16.54 -9.74
N ASP A 139 -14.03 16.89 -10.82
CA ASP A 139 -13.98 16.09 -12.05
C ASP A 139 -13.31 14.73 -11.76
N THR A 140 -12.23 14.73 -11.00
CA THR A 140 -11.53 13.52 -10.58
C THR A 140 -12.43 12.63 -9.71
N SER A 141 -13.19 13.22 -8.79
CA SER A 141 -14.18 12.50 -7.96
C SER A 141 -15.26 11.84 -8.83
N LEU A 142 -15.79 12.57 -9.80
CA LEU A 142 -16.79 12.04 -10.75
C LEU A 142 -16.24 10.87 -11.56
N ILE A 143 -15.02 10.98 -12.08
CA ILE A 143 -14.36 9.91 -12.86
C ILE A 143 -14.17 8.66 -11.99
N VAL A 144 -13.73 8.82 -10.74
CA VAL A 144 -13.56 7.70 -9.79
C VAL A 144 -14.90 7.04 -9.48
N TYR A 145 -15.94 7.83 -9.25
CA TYR A 145 -17.28 7.28 -9.02
C TYR A 145 -17.80 6.49 -10.23
N GLN A 146 -17.64 7.04 -11.42
CA GLN A 146 -18.01 6.36 -12.65
C GLN A 146 -17.21 5.07 -12.87
N PHE A 147 -15.92 5.08 -12.55
CA PHE A 147 -15.05 3.90 -12.61
C PHE A 147 -15.56 2.78 -11.68
N ILE A 148 -15.96 3.12 -10.45
CA ILE A 148 -16.56 2.17 -9.50
C ILE A 148 -17.86 1.57 -10.07
N LEU A 149 -18.75 2.40 -10.62
CA LEU A 149 -20.01 1.93 -11.16
C LEU A 149 -19.82 1.00 -12.38
N ASP A 150 -18.86 1.29 -13.23
CA ASP A 150 -18.59 0.46 -14.41
C ASP A 150 -17.97 -0.88 -14.03
N ILE A 151 -17.07 -0.91 -13.05
CA ILE A 151 -16.57 -2.18 -12.46
C ILE A 151 -17.73 -2.97 -11.84
N SER A 152 -18.59 -2.31 -11.06
CA SER A 152 -19.76 -2.93 -10.44
C SER A 152 -20.66 -3.60 -11.49
N ARG A 153 -20.89 -2.95 -12.62
CA ARG A 153 -21.65 -3.54 -13.74
C ARG A 153 -20.97 -4.77 -14.30
N SER A 154 -19.65 -4.72 -14.53
CA SER A 154 -18.89 -5.85 -15.05
C SER A 154 -18.92 -7.05 -14.10
N VAL A 155 -18.76 -6.83 -12.80
CA VAL A 155 -18.84 -7.86 -11.75
C VAL A 155 -20.27 -8.42 -11.65
N SER A 156 -21.29 -7.55 -11.63
CA SER A 156 -22.69 -7.97 -11.49
C SER A 156 -23.23 -8.75 -12.69
N MET A 157 -22.72 -8.54 -13.88
CA MET A 157 -23.06 -9.35 -15.06
C MET A 157 -22.56 -10.79 -14.91
N GLN A 158 -21.44 -10.98 -14.24
CA GLN A 158 -20.85 -12.30 -13.97
C GLN A 158 -21.56 -13.02 -12.82
N GLU A 159 -21.97 -12.29 -11.78
CA GLU A 159 -22.65 -12.87 -10.60
C GLU A 159 -24.14 -13.16 -10.82
N ARG A 160 -24.79 -12.51 -11.76
CA ARG A 160 -26.17 -12.85 -12.17
C ARG A 160 -26.27 -14.24 -12.78
N ALA A 161 -25.13 -14.83 -13.15
CA ALA A 161 -25.04 -16.24 -13.49
C ALA A 161 -24.97 -17.16 -12.27
N ASP A 162 -24.50 -16.66 -11.10
CA ASP A 162 -24.09 -17.54 -10.00
C ASP A 162 -24.85 -17.41 -8.66
N LEU A 163 -25.43 -16.29 -8.23
CA LEU A 163 -26.03 -16.24 -6.87
C LEU A 163 -27.09 -15.16 -6.63
N SER A 164 -28.12 -15.57 -5.91
CA SER A 164 -29.04 -14.77 -5.10
C SER A 164 -28.61 -14.79 -3.62
N GLU A 165 -28.80 -13.66 -2.94
CA GLU A 165 -28.94 -13.47 -1.47
C GLU A 165 -27.79 -12.89 -0.62
N THR A 166 -28.14 -11.81 0.05
CA THR A 166 -28.13 -11.39 1.46
C THR A 166 -27.06 -10.38 1.95
N SER A 167 -27.48 -9.25 2.27
CA SER A 167 -27.79 -8.41 3.48
C SER A 167 -26.73 -7.53 4.16
N ARG A 168 -27.07 -6.30 4.26
CA ARG A 168 -26.82 -5.07 5.07
C ARG A 168 -26.01 -5.12 6.37
N ILE A 169 -25.25 -4.01 6.71
CA ILE A 169 -25.21 -3.23 7.98
C ILE A 169 -24.18 -2.07 7.97
N SER A 170 -24.55 -0.97 8.42
CA SER A 170 -24.31 0.23 9.23
C SER A 170 -22.90 0.83 9.52
N VAL A 171 -22.88 2.17 9.59
CA VAL A 171 -21.75 3.10 9.79
C VAL A 171 -21.86 3.85 11.13
N THR A 172 -20.73 4.20 11.75
CA THR A 172 -20.61 5.30 12.70
C THR A 172 -19.25 6.02 12.57
N SER A 173 -19.29 7.35 12.68
CA SER A 173 -18.16 8.28 12.59
C SER A 173 -17.88 8.97 13.91
N ASP A 174 -16.63 9.36 14.18
CA ASP A 174 -16.25 10.25 15.28
C ASP A 174 -15.20 11.29 14.83
N GLN A 175 -15.40 12.56 15.15
CA GLN A 175 -14.54 13.70 14.81
C GLN A 175 -13.95 14.35 16.07
N ARG A 176 -12.68 14.72 16.04
CA ARG A 176 -12.02 15.58 17.04
C ARG A 176 -11.17 16.66 16.35
N GLU A 177 -11.30 17.89 16.81
CA GLU A 177 -10.53 19.06 16.38
C GLU A 177 -9.11 19.05 16.97
N SER A 178 -8.10 19.38 16.16
CA SER A 178 -6.69 19.51 16.56
C SER A 178 -5.98 20.67 15.83
N ASP A 179 -4.92 21.20 16.46
CA ASP A 179 -4.07 22.28 15.98
C ASP A 179 -3.55 22.02 14.54
N PRO A 180 -3.67 22.99 13.60
CA PRO A 180 -3.34 22.79 12.17
C PRO A 180 -1.92 22.29 11.90
N GLY A 181 -0.93 22.76 12.66
CA GLY A 181 0.48 22.31 12.51
C GLY A 181 0.70 20.89 13.05
N SER A 182 -0.02 20.54 14.13
CA SER A 182 0.01 19.19 14.71
C SER A 182 -0.65 18.19 13.77
N GLU A 183 -1.75 18.57 13.18
CA GLU A 183 -2.51 17.75 12.25
C GLU A 183 -1.73 17.48 10.96
N ALA A 184 -1.13 18.51 10.35
CA ALA A 184 -0.31 18.37 9.16
C ALA A 184 0.91 17.45 9.39
N PHE A 185 1.57 17.54 10.54
CA PHE A 185 2.66 16.64 10.91
C PHE A 185 2.17 15.19 11.06
N THR A 186 1.08 14.98 11.79
CA THR A 186 0.47 13.65 11.99
C THR A 186 0.08 13.02 10.66
N ARG A 187 -0.55 13.80 9.77
CA ARG A 187 -0.89 13.36 8.41
C ARG A 187 0.34 13.02 7.56
N ALA A 188 1.40 13.84 7.62
CA ALA A 188 2.65 13.56 6.91
C ALA A 188 3.29 12.26 7.38
N VAL A 189 3.33 12.02 8.70
CA VAL A 189 3.82 10.77 9.29
C VAL A 189 2.96 9.58 8.84
N ALA A 190 1.64 9.70 8.91
CA ALA A 190 0.72 8.65 8.45
C ALA A 190 0.92 8.31 6.97
N LEU A 191 1.07 9.31 6.09
CA LEU A 191 1.39 9.12 4.68
C LEU A 191 2.72 8.38 4.49
N MET A 192 3.77 8.76 5.22
CA MET A 192 5.06 8.09 5.14
C MET A 192 4.97 6.63 5.59
N HIS A 193 4.25 6.34 6.68
CA HIS A 193 4.04 4.98 7.16
C HIS A 193 3.20 4.13 6.19
N ALA A 194 2.19 4.72 5.54
CA ALA A 194 1.38 4.04 4.55
C ALA A 194 2.14 3.71 3.26
N HIS A 195 3.08 4.57 2.87
CA HIS A 195 3.73 4.55 1.56
C HIS A 195 5.25 4.33 1.58
N TYR A 196 5.82 3.85 2.69
CA TYR A 196 7.28 3.68 2.78
C TYR A 196 7.86 2.70 1.75
N GLN A 197 7.05 1.78 1.22
CA GLN A 197 7.44 0.82 0.18
C GLN A 197 7.37 1.40 -1.24
N ASP A 198 6.63 2.49 -1.42
CA ASP A 198 6.37 3.11 -2.71
C ASP A 198 7.46 4.14 -3.04
N ASP A 199 7.52 4.59 -4.30
CA ASP A 199 8.43 5.66 -4.72
C ASP A 199 7.89 7.04 -4.29
N LEU A 200 7.64 7.18 -2.98
CA LEU A 200 7.10 8.40 -2.39
C LEU A 200 8.23 9.43 -2.18
N LEU A 201 8.14 10.55 -2.88
CA LEU A 201 9.03 11.67 -2.70
C LEU A 201 8.50 12.63 -1.63
N LEU A 202 9.40 13.26 -0.86
CA LEU A 202 9.04 14.22 0.18
C LEU A 202 8.19 15.40 -0.34
N LYS A 203 8.37 15.78 -1.61
CA LYS A 203 7.55 16.81 -2.25
C LYS A 203 6.07 16.41 -2.33
N HIS A 204 5.78 15.13 -2.62
CA HIS A 204 4.40 14.62 -2.69
C HIS A 204 3.75 14.61 -1.29
N VAL A 205 4.52 14.28 -0.25
CA VAL A 205 4.05 14.38 1.13
C VAL A 205 3.75 15.83 1.50
N ALA A 206 4.63 16.76 1.15
CA ALA A 206 4.46 18.18 1.45
C ALA A 206 3.22 18.75 0.74
N GLU A 207 3.05 18.48 -0.54
CA GLU A 207 1.88 18.85 -1.34
C GLU A 207 0.59 18.29 -0.74
N ALA A 208 0.61 17.00 -0.36
CA ALA A 208 -0.55 16.32 0.22
C ALA A 208 -0.99 16.89 1.57
N VAL A 209 -0.08 17.47 2.35
CA VAL A 209 -0.43 18.13 3.63
C VAL A 209 -0.60 19.65 3.49
N GLY A 210 -0.55 20.18 2.26
CA GLY A 210 -0.77 21.61 1.98
C GLY A 210 0.41 22.51 2.35
N TYR A 211 1.64 21.98 2.37
CA TYR A 211 2.84 22.73 2.76
C TYR A 211 3.95 22.63 1.70
N SER A 212 4.88 23.59 1.74
CA SER A 212 6.14 23.47 1.01
C SER A 212 7.06 22.42 1.67
N VAL A 213 7.97 21.83 0.88
CA VAL A 213 8.99 20.89 1.38
C VAL A 213 9.83 21.51 2.51
N GLN A 214 10.13 22.80 2.40
CA GLN A 214 10.90 23.53 3.44
C GLN A 214 10.10 23.63 4.74
N HIS A 215 8.81 23.95 4.68
CA HIS A 215 7.96 24.00 5.85
C HIS A 215 7.80 22.63 6.50
N LEU A 216 7.55 21.60 5.70
CA LEU A 216 7.46 20.22 6.18
C LEU A 216 8.76 19.78 6.87
N ASN A 217 9.93 20.06 6.29
CA ASN A 217 11.22 19.77 6.93
C ASN A 217 11.38 20.50 8.27
N ARG A 218 10.91 21.75 8.38
CA ARG A 218 10.92 22.50 9.64
C ARG A 218 10.06 21.83 10.70
N LEU A 219 8.86 21.35 10.33
CA LEU A 219 7.97 20.61 11.24
C LEU A 219 8.61 19.31 11.71
N PHE A 220 9.22 18.53 10.80
CA PHE A 220 9.96 17.32 11.17
C PHE A 220 11.14 17.63 12.10
N HIS A 221 11.90 18.70 11.82
CA HIS A 221 13.03 19.09 12.67
C HIS A 221 12.57 19.50 14.07
N GLN A 222 11.48 20.25 14.18
CA GLN A 222 10.93 20.68 15.47
C GLN A 222 10.38 19.51 16.31
N ARG A 223 9.78 18.49 15.65
CA ARG A 223 9.09 17.38 16.31
C ARG A 223 9.96 16.14 16.50
N GLN A 224 10.90 15.88 15.59
CA GLN A 224 11.68 14.64 15.53
C GLN A 224 13.21 14.89 15.48
N GLY A 225 13.67 16.14 15.44
CA GLY A 225 15.07 16.49 15.36
C GLY A 225 15.75 16.10 14.02
N VAL A 226 14.98 15.66 13.02
CA VAL A 226 15.47 15.19 11.71
C VAL A 226 14.67 15.81 10.57
N THR A 227 15.19 15.74 9.34
CA THR A 227 14.41 16.14 8.15
C THR A 227 13.38 15.07 7.78
N GLY A 228 12.33 15.43 7.04
CA GLY A 228 11.34 14.47 6.53
C GLY A 228 11.98 13.35 5.70
N HIS A 229 13.01 13.66 4.90
CA HIS A 229 13.75 12.65 4.14
C HIS A 229 14.50 11.66 5.07
N GLN A 230 15.16 12.17 6.12
CA GLN A 230 15.85 11.32 7.10
C GLN A 230 14.85 10.46 7.89
N TYR A 231 13.68 11.02 8.23
CA TYR A 231 12.59 10.27 8.87
C TYR A 231 12.12 9.10 7.98
N MET A 232 11.80 9.36 6.72
CA MET A 232 11.41 8.31 5.77
C MET A 232 12.49 7.24 5.62
N GLN A 233 13.75 7.64 5.55
CA GLN A 233 14.87 6.71 5.46
C GLN A 233 14.97 5.82 6.70
N ARG A 234 14.89 6.37 7.90
CA ARG A 234 14.89 5.61 9.16
C ARG A 234 13.70 4.65 9.24
N LEU A 235 12.51 5.12 8.88
CA LEU A 235 11.31 4.28 8.83
C LEU A 235 11.53 3.07 7.91
N ARG A 236 12.04 3.26 6.71
CA ARG A 236 12.36 2.18 5.76
C ARG A 236 13.36 1.18 6.35
N LEU A 237 14.43 1.67 6.95
CA LEU A 237 15.47 0.81 7.56
C LEU A 237 14.93 0.02 8.75
N GLN A 238 14.11 0.65 9.59
CA GLN A 238 13.45 -0.01 10.71
C GLN A 238 12.51 -1.11 10.22
N LYS A 239 11.65 -0.82 9.24
CA LYS A 239 10.73 -1.81 8.65
C LYS A 239 11.46 -2.97 7.98
N ALA A 240 12.60 -2.70 7.32
CA ALA A 240 13.45 -3.76 6.78
C ALA A 240 14.06 -4.65 7.88
N SER A 241 14.51 -4.06 9.00
CA SER A 241 15.01 -4.83 10.14
C SER A 241 13.93 -5.72 10.76
N GLU A 242 12.76 -5.16 11.05
CA GLU A 242 11.61 -5.90 11.57
C GLU A 242 11.19 -7.05 10.64
N TRP A 243 11.26 -6.81 9.33
CA TRP A 243 10.94 -7.84 8.34
C TRP A 243 11.99 -8.96 8.29
N LEU A 244 13.29 -8.61 8.32
CA LEU A 244 14.39 -9.57 8.36
C LEU A 244 14.34 -10.44 9.61
N ASP A 245 13.89 -9.91 10.75
CA ASP A 245 13.72 -10.68 11.99
C ASP A 245 12.65 -11.76 11.86
N LYS A 246 11.59 -11.48 11.11
CA LYS A 246 10.48 -12.42 10.84
C LYS A 246 10.78 -13.39 9.69
N HIS A 247 11.77 -13.08 8.85
CA HIS A 247 12.12 -13.85 7.65
C HIS A 247 13.61 -14.21 7.63
N PRO A 248 14.08 -15.14 8.49
CA PRO A 248 15.51 -15.45 8.67
C PRO A 248 16.21 -15.92 7.39
N ARG A 249 15.45 -16.50 6.45
CA ARG A 249 15.96 -16.97 5.15
C ARG A 249 15.96 -15.94 4.03
N ALA A 250 15.45 -14.74 4.32
CA ALA A 250 15.37 -13.68 3.32
C ALA A 250 16.75 -13.12 2.97
N SER A 251 16.91 -12.72 1.72
CA SER A 251 18.12 -12.08 1.23
C SER A 251 18.13 -10.57 1.51
N VAL A 252 19.32 -9.97 1.53
CA VAL A 252 19.49 -8.52 1.61
C VAL A 252 18.79 -7.78 0.48
N ARG A 253 18.74 -8.39 -0.71
CA ARG A 253 18.05 -7.85 -1.89
C ARG A 253 16.55 -7.77 -1.63
N GLU A 254 15.96 -8.85 -1.15
CA GLU A 254 14.52 -8.88 -0.84
C GLU A 254 14.15 -7.85 0.23
N ALA A 255 14.99 -7.67 1.25
CA ALA A 255 14.78 -6.64 2.26
C ALA A 255 14.82 -5.21 1.68
N ALA A 256 15.76 -4.93 0.78
CA ALA A 256 15.87 -3.63 0.12
C ALA A 256 14.67 -3.36 -0.81
N GLU A 257 14.29 -4.34 -1.61
CA GLU A 257 13.13 -4.28 -2.50
C GLU A 257 11.82 -4.06 -1.72
N MET A 258 11.65 -4.75 -0.58
CA MET A 258 10.48 -4.62 0.30
C MET A 258 10.28 -3.19 0.81
N VAL A 259 11.36 -2.46 1.08
CA VAL A 259 11.25 -1.07 1.56
C VAL A 259 11.46 -0.01 0.45
N GLY A 260 11.47 -0.42 -0.82
CA GLY A 260 11.62 0.49 -1.95
C GLY A 260 12.97 1.21 -2.00
N MET A 261 14.07 0.52 -1.63
CA MET A 261 15.42 1.06 -1.66
C MET A 261 16.31 0.32 -2.66
N GLU A 262 17.22 1.06 -3.33
CA GLU A 262 18.29 0.42 -4.11
C GLU A 262 19.23 -0.35 -3.18
N VAL A 263 19.65 -1.55 -3.60
CA VAL A 263 20.34 -2.53 -2.74
C VAL A 263 21.64 -1.96 -2.12
N ASN A 264 22.49 -1.34 -2.94
CA ASN A 264 23.78 -0.81 -2.44
C ASN A 264 23.57 0.38 -1.51
N TYR A 265 22.58 1.21 -1.82
CA TYR A 265 22.20 2.33 -0.96
C TYR A 265 21.63 1.81 0.36
N PHE A 266 20.76 0.80 0.33
CA PHE A 266 20.22 0.14 1.52
C PHE A 266 21.31 -0.41 2.43
N ILE A 267 22.26 -1.20 1.90
CA ILE A 267 23.36 -1.78 2.68
C ILE A 267 24.17 -0.69 3.39
N ARG A 268 24.49 0.38 2.68
CA ARG A 268 25.26 1.50 3.23
C ARG A 268 24.50 2.22 4.34
N MET A 269 23.21 2.50 4.13
CA MET A 269 22.39 3.20 5.11
C MET A 269 22.06 2.33 6.31
N PHE A 270 21.81 1.04 6.11
CA PHE A 270 21.56 0.07 7.17
C PHE A 270 22.78 -0.04 8.10
N LYS A 271 24.00 -0.15 7.53
CA LYS A 271 25.25 -0.15 8.33
C LYS A 271 25.43 1.15 9.12
N ARG A 272 25.05 2.29 8.54
CA ARG A 272 25.15 3.59 9.23
C ARG A 272 24.16 3.71 10.40
N GLU A 273 22.95 3.17 10.24
CA GLU A 273 21.89 3.27 11.26
C GLU A 273 22.07 2.25 12.38
N PHE A 274 22.42 1.00 12.05
CA PHE A 274 22.49 -0.12 12.99
C PHE A 274 23.91 -0.57 13.35
N GLY A 275 24.95 0.05 12.79
CA GLY A 275 26.36 -0.27 13.06
C GLY A 275 26.89 -1.48 12.30
N GLU A 276 26.04 -2.33 11.75
CA GLU A 276 26.43 -3.53 10.99
C GLU A 276 25.65 -3.67 9.69
N THR A 277 26.18 -4.49 8.77
CA THR A 277 25.50 -4.76 7.49
C THR A 277 24.35 -5.72 7.67
N PRO A 278 23.25 -5.59 6.88
CA PRO A 278 22.09 -6.50 6.97
C PRO A 278 22.48 -7.97 6.75
N GLY A 279 23.46 -8.25 5.89
CA GLY A 279 23.96 -9.62 5.65
C GLY A 279 24.68 -10.25 6.84
N LYS A 280 25.32 -9.45 7.71
CA LYS A 280 25.93 -9.94 8.93
C LYS A 280 24.87 -10.31 9.96
N GLY A 281 23.86 -9.47 10.15
CA GLY A 281 22.73 -9.77 11.03
C GLY A 281 21.96 -11.03 10.62
N ILE A 282 21.73 -11.24 9.31
CA ILE A 282 21.12 -12.47 8.80
C ILE A 282 21.96 -13.71 9.13
N LYS A 283 23.28 -13.65 8.94
CA LYS A 283 24.18 -14.78 9.24
C LYS A 283 24.16 -15.15 10.72
N GLN A 284 24.21 -14.19 11.60
CA GLN A 284 24.19 -14.42 13.06
C GLN A 284 22.88 -15.09 13.49
N ARG A 285 21.73 -14.60 12.99
CA ARG A 285 20.40 -15.19 13.27
C ARG A 285 20.29 -16.62 12.77
N ASN A 286 20.77 -16.91 11.57
CA ASN A 286 20.74 -18.25 11.00
C ASN A 286 21.62 -19.23 11.79
N GLN A 287 22.71 -18.76 12.39
CA GLN A 287 23.55 -19.56 13.29
C GLN A 287 22.82 -19.86 14.60
N SER A 288 22.19 -18.87 15.23
CA SER A 288 21.42 -19.08 16.47
C SER A 288 20.26 -20.06 16.27
N ILE A 289 19.55 -20.00 15.14
CA ILE A 289 18.46 -20.94 14.81
C ILE A 289 19.01 -22.37 14.59
N ALA A 290 20.19 -22.51 14.00
CA ALA A 290 20.84 -23.80 13.79
C ALA A 290 21.27 -24.46 15.12
N GLU A 291 21.81 -23.64 16.04
CA GLU A 291 22.22 -24.05 17.37
C GLU A 291 21.03 -24.46 18.24
N GLU A 292 19.90 -23.80 18.16
CA GLU A 292 18.66 -24.18 18.86
C GLU A 292 17.98 -25.42 18.27
N SER A 293 18.33 -25.83 17.06
CA SER A 293 17.74 -26.96 16.35
C SER A 293 18.51 -28.30 16.51
N GLU A 294 19.69 -28.31 17.13
CA GLU A 294 20.41 -29.54 17.46
C GLU A 294 19.76 -30.20 18.68
N PRO A 295 19.20 -31.43 18.56
CA PRO A 295 18.69 -32.15 19.70
C PRO A 295 19.84 -32.52 20.62
N ASP A 296 19.66 -32.25 21.91
CA ASP A 296 20.54 -32.65 23.00
C ASP A 296 20.68 -34.21 23.01
N VAL A 297 21.66 -34.73 22.29
CA VAL A 297 21.99 -36.13 22.30
C VAL A 297 22.87 -36.35 23.53
N THR A 298 22.22 -36.50 24.69
CA THR A 298 22.88 -36.98 25.89
C THR A 298 23.27 -38.48 25.65
N PRO A 299 24.53 -38.87 25.66
CA PRO A 299 24.87 -40.28 25.55
C PRO A 299 24.51 -40.97 26.87
N THR A 300 23.51 -41.84 26.78
CA THR A 300 23.19 -42.79 27.88
C THR A 300 24.32 -43.78 27.97
N LEU A 301 25.06 -43.78 29.08
CA LEU A 301 25.99 -44.83 29.53
C LEU A 301 25.26 -45.99 30.15
#